data_97e42bae3b01e637e4703349223ffbdc
#
_entry.id   97e42bae3b01e637e4703349223ffbdc
#
_cell.length_a   1.000
_cell.length_b   1.000
_cell.length_c   1.000
_cell.angle_alpha   90.00
_cell.angle_beta   90.00
_cell.angle_gamma   90.00
#
_symmetry.space_group_name_H-M   'P 1'
#
loop_
_entity.id
_entity.type
_entity.pdbx_description
1 polymer ?
#
loop_
_entity_poly.entity_id
_entity_poly.type
_entity_poly.pdbx_seq_one_letter_code
_entity_poly.pdbx_strand_id
1 'polypeptide(L)'
;KSQKEDNAASSGELPLFSKGESGPHAPLLAKRTSQPPKYFTEGTLLKAMETAGNVIDDEDLREALKANGIGRPSTRAAIIETLYKRGYITRKGKSLRATESGMEMIDLIKEELLKSARLTGIWENRLRMIERGDYAPADFIAAQKEMIERIVKSVLSDNTPRRSLSATSQ
;
A
#
# COMPACT_ATOMS: atom_id res chain seq x y z
N LYS A 1 41.35 9.78 19.85
CA LYS A 1 40.88 8.38 19.86
C LYS A 1 39.37 8.44 19.98
N SER A 2 38.71 8.34 18.83
CA SER A 2 37.22 8.29 18.70
C SER A 2 36.76 6.91 19.12
N GLN A 3 35.92 6.84 20.14
CA GLN A 3 35.18 5.63 20.45
C GLN A 3 34.02 5.55 19.43
N LYS A 4 34.07 4.52 18.60
CA LYS A 4 33.03 4.08 17.72
C LYS A 4 31.97 3.41 18.60
N GLU A 5 30.84 4.08 18.83
CA GLU A 5 29.70 3.42 19.46
C GLU A 5 29.05 2.49 18.42
N ASP A 6 29.31 1.21 18.59
CA ASP A 6 28.62 0.14 17.87
C ASP A 6 27.16 0.09 18.34
N ASN A 7 26.28 0.65 17.54
CA ASN A 7 24.83 0.60 17.73
C ASN A 7 24.29 -0.69 17.10
N ALA A 8 24.71 -1.83 17.64
CA ALA A 8 24.11 -3.11 17.36
C ALA A 8 22.80 -3.19 18.16
N ALA A 9 21.67 -2.90 17.49
CA ALA A 9 20.38 -3.36 17.97
C ALA A 9 20.36 -4.90 17.82
N SER A 10 20.98 -5.60 18.74
CA SER A 10 20.80 -7.03 18.88
C SER A 10 19.34 -7.29 19.25
N SER A 11 18.67 -8.11 18.46
CA SER A 11 17.49 -8.84 18.89
C SER A 11 17.93 -9.75 20.03
N GLY A 12 18.09 -9.16 21.23
CA GLY A 12 18.58 -9.90 22.38
C GLY A 12 17.53 -10.90 22.80
N GLU A 13 17.87 -12.18 22.75
CA GLU A 13 17.18 -13.17 23.56
C GLU A 13 17.18 -12.65 25.00
N LEU A 14 15.98 -12.56 25.59
CA LEU A 14 15.88 -12.18 26.99
C LEU A 14 16.64 -13.19 27.84
N PRO A 15 17.46 -12.75 28.80
CA PRO A 15 18.17 -13.65 29.69
C PRO A 15 17.16 -14.50 30.47
N LEU A 16 17.53 -15.76 30.74
CA LEU A 16 16.73 -16.65 31.58
C LEU A 16 16.79 -16.15 33.03
N PHE A 17 15.64 -15.73 33.56
CA PHE A 17 15.52 -15.26 34.95
C PHE A 17 15.05 -16.40 35.85
N SER A 18 15.62 -16.47 37.04
CA SER A 18 15.20 -17.39 38.08
C SER A 18 14.29 -16.69 39.10
N LYS A 19 13.34 -17.42 39.66
CA LYS A 19 12.43 -16.85 40.69
C LYS A 19 13.23 -16.41 41.93
N GLY A 20 13.17 -15.11 42.26
CA GLY A 20 13.88 -14.54 43.40
C GLY A 20 15.28 -13.97 43.04
N GLU A 21 15.65 -13.99 41.79
CA GLU A 21 16.88 -13.31 41.32
C GLU A 21 16.74 -11.79 41.52
N SER A 22 17.78 -11.21 42.12
CA SER A 22 17.89 -9.77 42.32
C SER A 22 19.31 -9.32 41.98
N GLY A 23 19.43 -8.13 41.41
CA GLY A 23 20.73 -7.57 41.03
C GLY A 23 20.70 -6.05 40.98
N PRO A 24 21.85 -5.39 40.91
CA PRO A 24 21.91 -3.96 40.75
C PRO A 24 21.26 -3.55 39.42
N HIS A 25 20.27 -2.66 39.50
CA HIS A 25 19.58 -2.15 38.33
C HIS A 25 19.73 -0.62 38.24
N ALA A 26 20.34 -0.18 37.14
CA ALA A 26 20.44 1.23 36.80
C ALA A 26 19.48 1.54 35.65
N PRO A 27 18.30 2.13 35.91
CA PRO A 27 17.36 2.46 34.84
C PRO A 27 17.92 3.58 33.97
N LEU A 28 17.95 3.35 32.64
CA LEU A 28 18.33 4.32 31.64
C LEU A 28 17.10 4.83 30.92
N LEU A 29 16.73 6.09 31.13
CA LEU A 29 15.67 6.74 30.38
C LEU A 29 16.22 7.34 29.08
N ALA A 30 15.93 6.71 27.96
CA ALA A 30 16.28 7.24 26.64
C ALA A 30 15.07 7.93 25.99
N LYS A 31 15.12 9.24 25.82
CA LYS A 31 14.12 10.01 25.07
C LYS A 31 14.34 9.74 23.57
N ARG A 32 13.36 9.16 22.91
CA ARG A 32 13.37 8.94 21.46
C ARG A 32 12.20 9.66 20.81
N THR A 33 12.44 10.21 19.63
CA THR A 33 11.40 10.83 18.80
C THR A 33 11.12 9.91 17.63
N SER A 34 9.84 9.62 17.38
CA SER A 34 9.43 8.86 16.19
C SER A 34 9.79 9.65 14.93
N GLN A 35 10.28 8.95 13.92
CA GLN A 35 10.56 9.55 12.62
C GLN A 35 9.44 9.17 11.64
N PRO A 36 9.01 10.08 10.76
CA PRO A 36 8.04 9.75 9.73
C PRO A 36 8.61 8.67 8.78
N PRO A 37 7.74 7.84 8.16
CA PRO A 37 8.17 6.87 7.18
C PRO A 37 8.97 7.52 6.05
N LYS A 38 9.98 6.83 5.56
CA LYS A 38 10.75 7.29 4.39
C LYS A 38 9.88 7.22 3.15
N TYR A 39 10.10 8.15 2.21
CA TYR A 39 9.45 8.07 0.90
C TYR A 39 9.86 6.80 0.16
N PHE A 40 8.95 6.27 -0.63
CA PHE A 40 9.25 5.12 -1.48
C PHE A 40 10.36 5.44 -2.50
N THR A 41 11.17 4.46 -2.76
CA THR A 41 11.96 4.33 -3.99
C THR A 41 11.23 3.39 -4.93
N GLU A 42 11.64 3.27 -6.19
CA GLU A 42 11.02 2.29 -7.11
C GLU A 42 11.08 0.86 -6.54
N GLY A 43 12.24 0.45 -6.02
CA GLY A 43 12.38 -0.89 -5.43
C GLY A 43 11.51 -1.09 -4.19
N THR A 44 11.38 -0.09 -3.31
CA THR A 44 10.51 -0.22 -2.13
C THR A 44 9.04 -0.13 -2.49
N LEU A 45 8.65 0.60 -3.56
CA LEU A 45 7.28 0.59 -4.06
C LEU A 45 6.92 -0.76 -4.69
N LEU A 46 7.81 -1.34 -5.51
CA LEU A 46 7.63 -2.70 -6.04
C LEU A 46 7.44 -3.72 -4.91
N LYS A 47 8.25 -3.61 -3.85
CA LYS A 47 8.11 -4.48 -2.67
C LYS A 47 6.79 -4.26 -1.94
N ALA A 48 6.35 -3.01 -1.78
CA ALA A 48 5.06 -2.69 -1.18
C ALA A 48 3.88 -3.25 -2.02
N MET A 49 3.96 -3.19 -3.35
CA MET A 49 2.97 -3.82 -4.23
C MET A 49 2.94 -5.35 -4.05
N GLU A 50 4.10 -5.97 -3.93
CA GLU A 50 4.22 -7.42 -3.69
C GLU A 50 3.62 -7.83 -2.34
N THR A 51 3.84 -7.04 -1.31
CA THR A 51 3.40 -7.33 0.06
C THR A 51 2.13 -6.57 0.47
N ALA A 52 1.33 -6.13 -0.50
CA ALA A 52 0.15 -5.31 -0.26
C ALA A 52 -0.92 -5.98 0.64
N GLY A 53 -0.93 -7.31 0.71
CA GLY A 53 -1.76 -8.04 1.67
C GLY A 53 -1.49 -7.68 3.13
N ASN A 54 -0.26 -7.27 3.48
CA ASN A 54 0.12 -6.96 4.87
C ASN A 54 -0.60 -5.73 5.45
N VAL A 55 -1.21 -4.88 4.62
CA VAL A 55 -1.98 -3.70 5.05
C VAL A 55 -3.48 -3.97 5.16
N ILE A 56 -3.90 -5.21 4.99
CA ILE A 56 -5.31 -5.63 5.05
C ILE A 56 -5.56 -6.36 6.37
N ASP A 57 -6.55 -5.91 7.12
CA ASP A 57 -6.91 -6.50 8.44
C ASP A 57 -7.67 -7.82 8.29
N ASP A 58 -8.44 -7.98 7.22
CA ASP A 58 -9.22 -9.18 6.90
C ASP A 58 -8.30 -10.33 6.48
N GLU A 59 -8.34 -11.45 7.20
CA GLU A 59 -7.43 -12.58 7.01
C GLU A 59 -7.63 -13.27 5.65
N ASP A 60 -8.89 -13.47 5.21
CA ASP A 60 -9.20 -14.13 3.95
C ASP A 60 -8.72 -13.30 2.76
N LEU A 61 -8.92 -11.97 2.83
CA LEU A 61 -8.45 -11.05 1.80
C LEU A 61 -6.92 -10.90 1.81
N ARG A 62 -6.32 -10.93 3.00
CA ARG A 62 -4.86 -10.94 3.17
C ARG A 62 -4.26 -12.18 2.53
N GLU A 63 -4.82 -13.36 2.80
CA GLU A 63 -4.36 -14.63 2.21
C GLU A 63 -4.55 -14.63 0.68
N ALA A 64 -5.66 -14.06 0.18
CA ALA A 64 -5.89 -13.93 -1.26
C ALA A 64 -4.81 -13.07 -1.94
N LEU A 65 -4.37 -11.98 -1.32
CA LEU A 65 -3.30 -11.11 -1.84
C LEU A 65 -1.88 -11.60 -1.58
N LYS A 66 -1.69 -12.50 -0.63
CA LYS A 66 -0.35 -12.99 -0.23
C LYS A 66 0.41 -13.63 -1.39
N ALA A 67 -0.29 -14.32 -2.28
CA ALA A 67 0.32 -14.98 -3.43
C ALA A 67 0.74 -13.99 -4.54
N ASN A 68 -0.07 -12.99 -4.82
CA ASN A 68 0.08 -12.15 -6.01
C ASN A 68 0.36 -10.67 -5.72
N GLY A 69 -0.01 -10.16 -4.55
CA GLY A 69 0.05 -8.73 -4.24
C GLY A 69 -0.85 -7.89 -5.15
N ILE A 70 -0.48 -6.62 -5.38
CA ILE A 70 -1.11 -5.75 -6.36
C ILE A 70 -0.32 -5.79 -7.66
N GLY A 71 -0.99 -6.15 -8.75
CA GLY A 71 -0.39 -6.34 -10.07
C GLY A 71 0.48 -7.59 -10.15
N ARG A 72 0.56 -8.17 -11.35
CA ARG A 72 1.45 -9.31 -11.59
C ARG A 72 2.92 -8.87 -11.56
N PRO A 73 3.86 -9.71 -11.14
CA PRO A 73 5.30 -9.38 -11.12
C PRO A 73 5.80 -8.77 -12.43
N SER A 74 5.38 -9.32 -13.57
CA SER A 74 5.77 -8.86 -14.91
C SER A 74 5.20 -7.48 -15.30
N THR A 75 4.14 -7.00 -14.64
CA THR A 75 3.45 -5.75 -15.01
C THR A 75 3.70 -4.60 -14.02
N ARG A 76 4.21 -4.86 -12.83
CA ARG A 76 4.41 -3.84 -11.78
C ARG A 76 5.30 -2.70 -12.25
N ALA A 77 6.42 -3.00 -12.92
CA ALA A 77 7.31 -1.99 -13.45
C ALA A 77 6.62 -1.11 -14.50
N ALA A 78 5.84 -1.71 -15.40
CA ALA A 78 5.07 -0.97 -16.42
C ALA A 78 3.97 -0.09 -15.78
N ILE A 79 3.37 -0.51 -14.67
CA ILE A 79 2.43 0.32 -13.91
C ILE A 79 3.12 1.56 -13.37
N ILE A 80 4.28 1.42 -12.72
CA ILE A 80 5.05 2.56 -12.20
C ILE A 80 5.46 3.50 -13.35
N GLU A 81 5.92 2.95 -14.46
CA GLU A 81 6.28 3.72 -15.66
C GLU A 81 5.08 4.50 -16.21
N THR A 82 3.88 3.90 -16.16
CA THR A 82 2.64 4.57 -16.57
C THR A 82 2.32 5.76 -15.66
N LEU A 83 2.54 5.64 -14.36
CA LEU A 83 2.35 6.75 -13.42
C LEU A 83 3.31 7.91 -13.71
N TYR A 84 4.56 7.62 -14.09
CA TYR A 84 5.51 8.64 -14.56
C TYR A 84 5.04 9.31 -15.84
N LYS A 85 4.67 8.52 -16.86
CA LYS A 85 4.21 9.05 -18.16
C LYS A 85 2.98 9.95 -18.04
N ARG A 86 2.11 9.64 -17.09
CA ARG A 86 0.91 10.45 -16.78
C ARG A 86 1.20 11.63 -15.87
N GLY A 87 2.44 11.78 -15.40
CA GLY A 87 2.81 12.87 -14.51
C GLY A 87 2.21 12.80 -13.10
N TYR A 88 1.72 11.62 -12.66
CA TYR A 88 1.15 11.46 -11.33
C TYR A 88 2.21 11.32 -10.25
N ILE A 89 3.38 10.82 -10.60
CA ILE A 89 4.55 10.73 -9.73
C ILE A 89 5.78 11.31 -10.41
N THR A 90 6.72 11.77 -9.60
CA THR A 90 8.03 12.26 -10.07
C THR A 90 9.14 11.70 -9.19
N ARG A 91 10.36 11.72 -9.70
CA ARG A 91 11.55 11.30 -8.97
C ARG A 91 12.28 12.52 -8.41
N LYS A 92 12.55 12.48 -7.09
CA LYS A 92 13.44 13.47 -6.44
C LYS A 92 14.63 12.72 -5.83
N GLY A 93 15.75 12.71 -6.53
CA GLY A 93 16.87 11.83 -6.23
C GLY A 93 16.48 10.36 -6.39
N LYS A 94 16.61 9.56 -5.33
CA LYS A 94 16.17 8.15 -5.31
C LYS A 94 14.71 7.97 -4.85
N SER A 95 14.06 9.03 -4.36
CA SER A 95 12.73 8.97 -3.77
C SER A 95 11.65 9.32 -4.80
N LEU A 96 10.53 8.60 -4.70
CA LEU A 96 9.31 8.88 -5.44
C LEU A 96 8.47 9.91 -4.69
N ARG A 97 7.89 10.84 -5.42
CA ARG A 97 6.98 11.87 -4.89
C ARG A 97 5.71 11.89 -5.73
N ALA A 98 4.56 11.99 -5.08
CA ALA A 98 3.33 12.34 -5.78
C ALA A 98 3.44 13.78 -6.29
N THR A 99 2.94 14.02 -7.48
CA THR A 99 2.77 15.38 -8.03
C THR A 99 1.45 15.96 -7.55
N GLU A 100 1.23 17.25 -7.76
CA GLU A 100 -0.07 17.89 -7.49
C GLU A 100 -1.19 17.21 -8.28
N SER A 101 -0.97 16.98 -9.58
CA SER A 101 -1.93 16.22 -10.43
C SER A 101 -2.20 14.81 -9.93
N GLY A 102 -1.17 14.13 -9.37
CA GLY A 102 -1.35 12.81 -8.78
C GLY A 102 -2.20 12.84 -7.51
N MET A 103 -2.03 13.85 -6.66
CA MET A 103 -2.85 14.04 -5.46
C MET A 103 -4.29 14.41 -5.82
N GLU A 104 -4.48 15.37 -6.72
CA GLU A 104 -5.80 15.77 -7.20
C GLU A 104 -6.58 14.60 -7.84
N MET A 105 -5.87 13.72 -8.58
CA MET A 105 -6.49 12.52 -9.15
C MET A 105 -7.05 11.59 -8.08
N ILE A 106 -6.32 11.39 -6.97
CA ILE A 106 -6.80 10.58 -5.85
C ILE A 106 -7.98 11.26 -5.13
N ASP A 107 -7.95 12.58 -4.97
CA ASP A 107 -9.03 13.33 -4.34
C ASP A 107 -10.32 13.32 -5.17
N LEU A 108 -10.19 13.26 -6.50
CA LEU A 108 -11.33 13.11 -7.42
C LEU A 108 -12.03 11.75 -7.32
N ILE A 109 -11.30 10.71 -6.91
CA ILE A 109 -11.88 9.37 -6.74
C ILE A 109 -12.61 9.33 -5.40
N LYS A 110 -13.94 9.38 -5.43
CA LYS A 110 -14.79 9.32 -4.23
C LYS A 110 -15.01 7.89 -3.71
N GLU A 111 -14.85 6.89 -4.56
CA GLU A 111 -15.01 5.49 -4.19
C GLU A 111 -13.76 5.00 -3.45
N GLU A 112 -13.85 4.89 -2.13
CA GLU A 112 -12.73 4.49 -1.27
C GLU A 112 -12.17 3.10 -1.60
N LEU A 113 -13.03 2.18 -2.07
CA LEU A 113 -12.58 0.85 -2.48
C LEU A 113 -11.58 0.89 -3.64
N LEU A 114 -11.72 1.83 -4.57
CA LEU A 114 -10.76 1.98 -5.69
C LEU A 114 -9.39 2.45 -5.23
N LYS A 115 -9.31 3.13 -4.09
CA LYS A 115 -8.06 3.62 -3.49
C LYS A 115 -7.42 2.59 -2.56
N SER A 116 -8.06 1.45 -2.34
CA SER A 116 -7.69 0.46 -1.36
C SER A 116 -7.23 -0.85 -2.02
N ALA A 117 -6.21 -1.48 -1.44
CA ALA A 117 -5.79 -2.85 -1.78
C ALA A 117 -6.91 -3.89 -1.52
N ARG A 118 -7.88 -3.55 -0.66
CA ARG A 118 -8.99 -4.42 -0.28
C ARG A 118 -9.82 -4.86 -1.49
N LEU A 119 -10.08 -3.96 -2.45
CA LEU A 119 -10.83 -4.31 -3.66
C LEU A 119 -10.15 -5.42 -4.46
N THR A 120 -8.82 -5.30 -4.62
CA THR A 120 -8.03 -6.36 -5.28
C THR A 120 -8.12 -7.67 -4.51
N GLY A 121 -8.03 -7.62 -3.17
CA GLY A 121 -8.20 -8.81 -2.32
C GLY A 121 -9.57 -9.48 -2.49
N ILE A 122 -10.64 -8.70 -2.53
CA ILE A 122 -12.01 -9.21 -2.76
C ILE A 122 -12.09 -9.92 -4.13
N TRP A 123 -11.52 -9.34 -5.17
CA TRP A 123 -11.55 -9.94 -6.50
C TRP A 123 -10.71 -11.21 -6.60
N GLU A 124 -9.49 -11.19 -6.07
CA GLU A 124 -8.63 -12.38 -6.02
C GLU A 124 -9.28 -13.52 -5.23
N ASN A 125 -9.91 -13.22 -4.10
CA ASN A 125 -10.63 -14.21 -3.32
C ASN A 125 -11.81 -14.82 -4.12
N ARG A 126 -12.63 -13.98 -4.77
CA ARG A 126 -13.72 -14.48 -5.62
C ARG A 126 -13.25 -15.31 -6.81
N LEU A 127 -12.13 -14.91 -7.43
CA LEU A 127 -11.53 -15.70 -8.50
C LEU A 127 -11.07 -17.09 -8.01
N ARG A 128 -10.50 -17.18 -6.81
CA ARG A 128 -10.18 -18.47 -6.19
C ARG A 128 -11.42 -19.30 -5.86
N MET A 129 -12.49 -18.67 -5.42
CA MET A 129 -13.77 -19.37 -5.21
C MET A 129 -14.34 -19.91 -6.53
N ILE A 130 -14.19 -19.20 -7.64
CA ILE A 130 -14.57 -19.69 -8.98
C ILE A 130 -13.72 -20.91 -9.36
N GLU A 131 -12.41 -20.86 -9.14
CA GLU A 131 -11.51 -21.99 -9.42
C GLU A 131 -11.88 -23.26 -8.63
N ARG A 132 -12.42 -23.09 -7.41
CA ARG A 132 -12.89 -24.20 -6.55
C ARG A 132 -14.32 -24.65 -6.87
N GLY A 133 -15.06 -23.90 -7.68
CA GLY A 133 -16.47 -24.15 -7.97
C GLY A 133 -17.45 -23.59 -6.92
N ASP A 134 -16.97 -22.81 -5.95
CA ASP A 134 -17.76 -22.27 -4.84
C ASP A 134 -18.47 -20.95 -5.21
N TYR A 135 -18.16 -20.36 -6.36
CA TYR A 135 -18.74 -19.11 -6.84
C TYR A 135 -18.94 -19.12 -8.36
N ALA A 136 -20.09 -18.63 -8.82
CA ALA A 136 -20.40 -18.65 -10.26
C ALA A 136 -19.68 -17.51 -11.01
N PRO A 137 -19.00 -17.79 -12.13
CA PRO A 137 -18.36 -16.76 -12.95
C PRO A 137 -19.32 -15.65 -13.42
N ALA A 138 -20.59 -16.00 -13.70
CA ALA A 138 -21.60 -15.05 -14.11
C ALA A 138 -21.89 -14.00 -13.02
N ASP A 139 -21.96 -14.42 -11.76
CA ASP A 139 -22.19 -13.53 -10.61
C ASP A 139 -21.00 -12.59 -10.38
N PHE A 140 -19.78 -13.07 -10.63
CA PHE A 140 -18.58 -12.23 -10.59
C PHE A 140 -18.67 -11.09 -11.61
N ILE A 141 -19.01 -11.42 -12.86
CA ILE A 141 -19.14 -10.43 -13.93
C ILE A 141 -20.31 -9.48 -13.67
N ALA A 142 -21.43 -9.97 -13.15
CA ALA A 142 -22.59 -9.13 -12.80
C ALA A 142 -22.21 -8.11 -11.70
N ALA A 143 -21.54 -8.56 -10.65
CA ALA A 143 -21.07 -7.68 -9.57
C ALA A 143 -20.06 -6.61 -10.05
N GLN A 144 -19.19 -6.97 -11.01
CA GLN A 144 -18.25 -6.02 -11.63
C GLN A 144 -19.01 -4.93 -12.41
N LYS A 145 -19.98 -5.31 -13.23
CA LYS A 145 -20.80 -4.39 -14.03
C LYS A 145 -21.57 -3.43 -13.12
N GLU A 146 -22.23 -3.95 -12.09
CA GLU A 146 -22.97 -3.13 -11.12
C GLU A 146 -22.07 -2.11 -10.42
N MET A 147 -20.88 -2.54 -10.00
CA MET A 147 -19.91 -1.64 -9.38
C MET A 147 -19.49 -0.52 -10.34
N ILE A 148 -19.17 -0.87 -11.60
CA ILE A 148 -18.77 0.11 -12.62
C ILE A 148 -19.92 1.10 -12.89
N GLU A 149 -21.15 0.63 -13.05
CA GLU A 149 -22.31 1.48 -13.26
C GLU A 149 -22.52 2.46 -12.08
N ARG A 150 -22.40 1.99 -10.85
CA ARG A 150 -22.49 2.83 -9.65
C ARG A 150 -21.43 3.91 -9.64
N ILE A 151 -20.17 3.55 -9.94
CA ILE A 151 -19.04 4.50 -9.99
C ILE A 151 -19.28 5.55 -11.08
N VAL A 152 -19.66 5.12 -12.29
CA VAL A 152 -19.92 6.04 -13.40
C VAL A 152 -21.08 7.00 -13.06
N LYS A 153 -22.19 6.50 -12.50
CA LYS A 153 -23.30 7.34 -12.05
C LYS A 153 -22.86 8.34 -10.98
N SER A 154 -22.05 7.92 -10.02
CA SER A 154 -21.50 8.79 -8.97
C SER A 154 -20.62 9.91 -9.55
N VAL A 155 -19.75 9.58 -10.50
CA VAL A 155 -18.89 10.58 -11.17
C VAL A 155 -19.68 11.54 -12.04
N LEU A 156 -20.68 11.06 -12.77
CA LEU A 156 -21.52 11.89 -13.64
C LEU A 156 -22.47 12.82 -12.87
N SER A 157 -22.93 12.39 -11.67
CA SER A 157 -23.78 13.21 -10.80
C SER A 157 -23.01 14.22 -9.96
N ASP A 158 -21.68 14.18 -9.99
CA ASP A 158 -20.83 15.07 -9.22
C ASP A 158 -20.67 16.43 -9.91
N ASN A 159 -21.42 17.41 -9.44
CA ASN A 159 -21.37 18.80 -9.87
C ASN A 159 -20.34 19.65 -9.11
N THR A 160 -19.41 19.05 -8.38
CA THR A 160 -18.36 19.77 -7.66
C THR A 160 -17.51 20.54 -8.68
N PRO A 161 -17.30 21.87 -8.52
CA PRO A 161 -16.46 22.64 -9.43
C PRO A 161 -15.04 22.07 -9.44
N ARG A 162 -14.66 21.50 -10.57
CA ARG A 162 -13.31 20.92 -10.77
C ARG A 162 -12.35 22.06 -11.04
N ARG A 163 -11.27 22.16 -10.25
CA ARG A 163 -10.11 22.95 -10.67
C ARG A 163 -9.67 22.39 -12.01
N SER A 164 -9.61 23.24 -13.03
CA SER A 164 -9.04 22.86 -14.31
C SER A 164 -7.61 22.37 -14.05
N LEU A 165 -7.32 21.11 -14.37
CA LEU A 165 -5.96 20.62 -14.44
C LEU A 165 -5.27 21.49 -15.49
N SER A 166 -4.53 22.48 -15.05
CA SER A 166 -3.69 23.27 -15.94
C SER A 166 -2.68 22.30 -16.54
N ALA A 167 -2.89 22.02 -17.83
CA ALA A 167 -1.94 21.29 -18.64
C ALA A 167 -0.60 22.06 -18.55
N THR A 168 0.30 21.62 -17.70
CA THR A 168 1.68 22.11 -17.72
C THR A 168 2.35 21.43 -18.90
N SER A 169 2.14 22.05 -20.08
CA SER A 169 3.01 21.83 -21.24
C SER A 169 4.33 22.54 -20.94
N GLN A 170 5.37 21.79 -20.62
CA GLN A 170 6.77 22.11 -20.98
C GLN A 170 7.61 20.83 -20.92
#